data_20df9562045335dc2f6982b62d79d54e
#
_entry.id   20df9562045335dc2f6982b62d79d54e
#
_cell.length_a   1.000
_cell.length_b   1.000
_cell.length_c   1.000
_cell.angle_alpha   90.00
_cell.angle_beta   90.00
_cell.angle_gamma   90.00
#
_symmetry.space_group_name_H-M   'P 1'
#
loop_
_entity.id
_entity.type
_entity.pdbx_description
1 polymer ?
#
loop_
_entity_poly.entity_id
_entity_poly.type
_entity_poly.pdbx_seq_one_letter_code
_entity_poly.pdbx_strand_id
1 'polypeptide(L)'
;MQVIDAAGIDRLLSFQTLIPALEEAFRGGIIAPVRHHHHIARPDADATLLLMPAWTGKDAVPACVGTKIVTVFPGNAALGLPSIAGLYLLMDGRTGAPLAAMDGARLTLWRTAAASALASRAMARPDASRLLMVGAGALSRFLVAAHRSVLPITEVAVWNRS
;
A
#
# COMPACT_ATOMS: atom_id res chain seq x y z
N MET A 1 18.14 -12.32 3.93
CA MET A 1 17.06 -11.34 3.88
C MET A 1 17.48 -10.15 3.02
N GLN A 2 16.65 -9.76 2.06
CA GLN A 2 16.89 -8.58 1.22
C GLN A 2 16.35 -7.32 1.89
N VAL A 3 17.01 -6.17 1.67
CA VAL A 3 16.48 -4.86 2.06
C VAL A 3 16.13 -4.09 0.79
N ILE A 4 14.86 -3.69 0.64
CA ILE A 4 14.32 -3.05 -0.57
C ILE A 4 13.81 -1.67 -0.17
N ASP A 5 14.55 -0.64 -0.56
CA ASP A 5 14.19 0.76 -0.34
C ASP A 5 13.07 1.23 -1.30
N ALA A 6 12.66 2.49 -1.16
CA ALA A 6 11.62 3.08 -1.98
C ALA A 6 11.93 3.00 -3.49
N ALA A 7 13.19 3.26 -3.87
CA ALA A 7 13.62 3.19 -5.27
C ALA A 7 13.62 1.75 -5.79
N GLY A 8 13.97 0.79 -4.93
CA GLY A 8 13.87 -0.64 -5.23
C GLY A 8 12.44 -1.08 -5.50
N ILE A 9 11.49 -0.62 -4.68
CA ILE A 9 10.05 -0.89 -4.89
C ILE A 9 9.59 -0.30 -6.22
N ASP A 10 9.97 0.93 -6.54
CA ASP A 10 9.59 1.58 -7.81
C ASP A 10 10.14 0.85 -9.03
N ARG A 11 11.31 0.19 -8.94
CA ARG A 11 11.86 -0.63 -10.03
C ARG A 11 11.18 -1.99 -10.17
N LEU A 12 10.70 -2.57 -9.06
CA LEU A 12 10.15 -3.92 -9.04
C LEU A 12 8.66 -3.96 -9.36
N LEU A 13 7.91 -2.90 -9.04
CA LEU A 13 6.45 -2.87 -9.21
C LEU A 13 6.04 -2.12 -10.47
N SER A 14 4.99 -2.65 -11.10
CA SER A 14 4.21 -1.97 -12.12
C SER A 14 2.72 -2.20 -11.87
N PHE A 15 1.85 -1.29 -12.31
CA PHE A 15 0.40 -1.49 -12.16
C PHE A 15 -0.12 -2.63 -13.02
N GLN A 16 0.54 -2.90 -14.15
CA GLN A 16 0.21 -4.02 -15.05
C GLN A 16 0.37 -5.38 -14.38
N THR A 17 1.33 -5.52 -13.47
CA THR A 17 1.57 -6.76 -12.71
C THR A 17 0.90 -6.76 -11.34
N LEU A 18 0.89 -5.62 -10.65
CA LEU A 18 0.39 -5.52 -9.29
C LEU A 18 -1.14 -5.64 -9.20
N ILE A 19 -1.89 -5.06 -10.15
CA ILE A 19 -3.36 -5.09 -10.13
C ILE A 19 -3.88 -6.52 -10.30
N PRO A 20 -3.43 -7.32 -11.29
CA PRO A 20 -3.81 -8.73 -11.39
C PRO A 20 -3.41 -9.57 -10.18
N ALA A 21 -2.21 -9.33 -9.61
CA ALA A 21 -1.77 -10.03 -8.41
C ALA A 21 -2.65 -9.74 -7.19
N LEU A 22 -3.10 -8.49 -7.02
CA LEU A 22 -4.07 -8.14 -5.97
C LEU A 22 -5.43 -8.80 -6.21
N GLU A 23 -5.91 -8.84 -7.43
CA GLU A 23 -7.17 -9.50 -7.77
C GLU A 23 -7.13 -10.99 -7.41
N GLU A 24 -6.05 -11.66 -7.76
CA GLU A 24 -5.83 -13.07 -7.41
C GLU A 24 -5.74 -13.26 -5.90
N ALA A 25 -5.01 -12.40 -5.20
CA ALA A 25 -4.89 -12.43 -3.74
C ALA A 25 -6.24 -12.26 -3.04
N PHE A 26 -7.11 -11.38 -3.54
CA PHE A 26 -8.48 -11.23 -3.00
C PHE A 26 -9.36 -12.45 -3.24
N ARG A 27 -9.14 -13.19 -4.34
CA ARG A 27 -9.84 -14.47 -4.61
C ARG A 27 -9.25 -15.62 -3.81
N GLY A 28 -7.96 -15.61 -3.57
CA GLY A 28 -7.18 -16.76 -3.08
C GLY A 28 -7.19 -16.99 -1.56
N GLY A 29 -8.02 -16.30 -0.79
CA GLY A 29 -8.17 -16.60 0.63
C GLY A 29 -6.99 -16.15 1.51
N ILE A 30 -6.56 -14.90 1.35
CA ILE A 30 -5.62 -14.28 2.29
C ILE A 30 -6.27 -14.16 3.66
N ILE A 31 -5.58 -14.57 4.70
CA ILE A 31 -5.99 -14.44 6.10
C ILE A 31 -5.34 -13.18 6.66
N ALA A 32 -6.17 -12.21 7.01
CA ALA A 32 -5.74 -10.92 7.56
C ALA A 32 -6.49 -10.66 8.87
N PRO A 33 -5.91 -10.95 10.03
CA PRO A 33 -6.51 -10.67 11.33
C PRO A 33 -6.74 -9.17 11.53
N VAL A 34 -7.57 -8.83 12.51
CA VAL A 34 -7.71 -7.44 12.95
C VAL A 34 -6.34 -6.91 13.37
N ARG A 35 -6.00 -5.73 12.85
CA ARG A 35 -4.71 -5.09 13.16
C ARG A 35 -4.58 -4.78 14.65
N HIS A 36 -3.36 -4.90 15.16
CA HIS A 36 -3.07 -4.52 16.54
C HIS A 36 -2.75 -3.04 16.62
N HIS A 37 -3.35 -2.35 17.57
CA HIS A 37 -3.13 -0.95 17.89
C HIS A 37 -2.49 -0.86 19.25
N HIS A 38 -1.33 -0.19 19.33
CA HIS A 38 -0.65 0.07 20.59
C HIS A 38 -0.50 1.58 20.75
N HIS A 39 -1.13 2.11 21.80
CA HIS A 39 -1.01 3.50 22.15
C HIS A 39 0.34 3.73 22.84
N ILE A 40 1.02 4.79 22.47
CA ILE A 40 2.32 5.17 23.03
C ILE A 40 2.21 6.59 23.58
N ALA A 41 2.13 6.70 24.91
CA ALA A 41 2.09 8.01 25.56
C ALA A 41 3.36 8.81 25.27
N ARG A 42 3.21 10.10 24.89
CA ARG A 42 4.29 11.05 24.64
C ARG A 42 3.92 12.40 25.26
N PRO A 43 4.92 13.23 25.64
CA PRO A 43 4.64 14.51 26.30
C PRO A 43 3.80 15.47 25.45
N ASP A 44 4.08 15.57 24.15
CA ASP A 44 3.47 16.58 23.28
C ASP A 44 2.23 16.06 22.53
N ALA A 45 2.30 14.85 22.01
CA ALA A 45 1.20 14.22 21.29
C ALA A 45 1.37 12.71 21.28
N ASP A 46 0.37 12.01 21.74
CA ASP A 46 0.37 10.55 21.76
C ASP A 46 0.62 9.94 20.39
N ALA A 47 1.42 8.88 20.36
CA ALA A 47 1.77 8.15 19.17
C ALA A 47 1.08 6.78 19.13
N THR A 48 1.09 6.16 17.97
CA THR A 48 0.50 4.83 17.77
C THR A 48 1.47 3.91 17.02
N LEU A 49 1.59 2.68 17.50
CA LEU A 49 2.20 1.58 16.75
C LEU A 49 1.09 0.66 16.24
N LEU A 50 1.12 0.35 14.95
CA LEU A 50 0.20 -0.56 14.28
C LEU A 50 0.96 -1.78 13.77
N LEU A 51 0.50 -2.97 14.11
CA LEU A 51 0.99 -4.23 13.56
C LEU A 51 -0.13 -4.86 12.71
N MET A 52 0.18 -5.14 11.46
CA MET A 52 -0.79 -5.62 10.46
C MET A 52 -0.26 -6.91 9.82
N PRO A 53 -0.38 -8.06 10.49
CA PRO A 53 -0.01 -9.34 9.92
C PRO A 53 -1.04 -9.81 8.89
N ALA A 54 -0.58 -10.57 7.91
CA ALA A 54 -1.42 -11.33 6.98
C ALA A 54 -0.62 -12.50 6.42
N TRP A 55 -1.32 -13.58 6.02
CA TRP A 55 -0.67 -14.72 5.41
C TRP A 55 -1.58 -15.39 4.39
N THR A 56 -0.98 -16.16 3.51
CA THR A 56 -1.69 -16.97 2.51
C THR A 56 -2.33 -18.20 3.17
N GLY A 57 -3.42 -18.67 2.60
CA GLY A 57 -4.08 -19.92 3.05
C GLY A 57 -3.15 -21.12 2.98
N LYS A 58 -3.52 -22.23 3.64
CA LYS A 58 -2.67 -23.41 3.83
C LYS A 58 -2.18 -24.08 2.53
N ASP A 59 -2.96 -23.99 1.45
CA ASP A 59 -2.67 -24.62 0.16
C ASP A 59 -2.10 -23.63 -0.88
N ALA A 60 -1.80 -22.39 -0.47
CA ALA A 60 -1.33 -21.36 -1.38
C ALA A 60 0.12 -21.58 -1.85
N VAL A 61 0.36 -21.31 -3.13
CA VAL A 61 1.70 -21.32 -3.73
C VAL A 61 1.89 -20.01 -4.48
N PRO A 62 2.87 -19.18 -4.10
CA PRO A 62 3.77 -19.36 -2.95
C PRO A 62 3.06 -19.15 -1.60
N ALA A 63 3.53 -19.86 -0.56
CA ALA A 63 3.12 -19.60 0.80
C ALA A 63 3.92 -18.41 1.36
N CYS A 64 3.23 -17.40 1.89
CA CYS A 64 3.85 -16.18 2.39
C CYS A 64 3.22 -15.75 3.73
N VAL A 65 4.04 -15.16 4.59
CA VAL A 65 3.61 -14.39 5.75
C VAL A 65 4.15 -12.97 5.61
N GLY A 66 3.28 -11.98 5.73
CA GLY A 66 3.65 -10.58 5.66
C GLY A 66 3.21 -9.83 6.91
N THR A 67 4.02 -8.89 7.38
CA THR A 67 3.63 -7.99 8.46
C THR A 67 4.01 -6.57 8.12
N LYS A 68 3.00 -5.67 8.05
CA LYS A 68 3.24 -4.25 7.98
C LYS A 68 3.29 -3.66 9.38
N ILE A 69 4.39 -2.99 9.68
CA ILE A 69 4.63 -2.23 10.91
C ILE A 69 4.52 -0.75 10.54
N VAL A 70 3.66 -0.01 11.24
CA VAL A 70 3.46 1.43 11.00
C VAL A 70 3.51 2.17 12.33
N THR A 71 4.25 3.26 12.35
CA THR A 71 4.23 4.21 13.45
C THR A 71 3.56 5.51 13.02
N VAL A 72 2.74 6.08 13.90
CA VAL A 72 2.10 7.38 13.73
C VAL A 72 2.54 8.27 14.88
N PHE A 73 3.32 9.30 14.58
CA PHE A 73 3.84 10.28 15.52
C PHE A 73 3.37 11.68 15.09
N PRO A 74 2.20 12.16 15.54
CA PRO A 74 1.66 13.46 15.12
C PRO A 74 2.58 14.63 15.42
N GLY A 75 3.34 14.58 16.51
CA GLY A 75 4.32 15.60 16.92
C GLY A 75 5.47 15.82 15.92
N ASN A 76 5.73 14.85 15.04
CA ASN A 76 6.79 14.97 14.03
C ASN A 76 6.60 16.16 13.07
N ALA A 77 5.34 16.59 12.87
CA ALA A 77 5.06 17.75 12.02
C ALA A 77 5.76 19.04 12.50
N ALA A 78 5.87 19.23 13.81
CA ALA A 78 6.60 20.35 14.41
C ALA A 78 8.13 20.28 14.18
N LEU A 79 8.64 19.07 13.91
CA LEU A 79 10.05 18.82 13.62
C LEU A 79 10.37 18.76 12.12
N GLY A 80 9.38 19.01 11.26
CA GLY A 80 9.53 18.86 9.80
C GLY A 80 9.75 17.41 9.35
N LEU A 81 9.41 16.42 10.19
CA LEU A 81 9.54 15.00 9.91
C LEU A 81 8.20 14.39 9.50
N PRO A 82 8.19 13.29 8.73
CA PRO A 82 6.98 12.55 8.42
C PRO A 82 6.28 12.05 9.70
N SER A 83 5.00 12.32 9.82
CA SER A 83 4.19 11.80 10.95
C SER A 83 3.93 10.30 10.85
N ILE A 84 4.11 9.68 9.69
CA ILE A 84 3.87 8.26 9.46
C ILE A 84 5.13 7.65 8.86
N ALA A 85 5.61 6.59 9.50
CA ALA A 85 6.67 5.73 8.98
C ALA A 85 6.19 4.28 8.92
N GLY A 86 6.73 3.49 8.01
CA GLY A 86 6.29 2.11 7.85
C GLY A 86 7.37 1.20 7.29
N LEU A 87 7.36 -0.03 7.78
CA LEU A 87 8.18 -1.13 7.31
C LEU A 87 7.26 -2.31 6.94
N TYR A 88 7.59 -3.03 5.88
CA TYR A 88 6.92 -4.29 5.55
C TYR A 88 7.94 -5.43 5.60
N LEU A 89 7.64 -6.45 6.40
CA LEU A 89 8.43 -7.68 6.48
C LEU A 89 7.71 -8.79 5.71
N LEU A 90 8.43 -9.45 4.83
CA LEU A 90 7.99 -10.64 4.10
C LEU A 90 8.79 -11.85 4.58
N MET A 91 8.10 -12.92 4.88
CA MET A 91 8.65 -14.18 5.33
C MET A 91 8.12 -15.33 4.47
N ASP A 92 8.91 -16.35 4.32
CA ASP A 92 8.47 -17.62 3.74
C ASP A 92 7.39 -18.27 4.60
N GLY A 93 6.24 -18.60 4.01
CA GLY A 93 5.08 -19.10 4.76
C GLY A 93 5.21 -20.57 5.21
N ARG A 94 6.24 -21.28 4.73
CA ARG A 94 6.48 -22.70 5.07
C ARG A 94 7.52 -22.85 6.17
N THR A 95 8.53 -21.99 6.17
CA THR A 95 9.70 -22.10 7.05
C THR A 95 9.77 -20.98 8.09
N GLY A 96 9.03 -19.88 7.89
CA GLY A 96 9.13 -18.67 8.69
C GLY A 96 10.41 -17.85 8.41
N ALA A 97 11.23 -18.24 7.45
CA ALA A 97 12.48 -17.56 7.16
C ALA A 97 12.22 -16.13 6.62
N PRO A 98 12.92 -15.09 7.13
CA PRO A 98 12.75 -13.72 6.63
C PRO A 98 13.34 -13.59 5.23
N LEU A 99 12.50 -13.20 4.26
CA LEU A 99 12.84 -13.02 2.85
C LEU A 99 13.25 -11.58 2.55
N ALA A 100 12.41 -10.60 2.94
CA ALA A 100 12.66 -9.20 2.63
C ALA A 100 12.14 -8.26 3.72
N ALA A 101 12.83 -7.12 3.87
CA ALA A 101 12.36 -5.93 4.56
C ALA A 101 12.21 -4.79 3.52
N MET A 102 11.04 -4.18 3.44
CA MET A 102 10.69 -3.23 2.40
C MET A 102 10.23 -1.90 2.98
N ASP A 103 10.47 -0.78 2.25
CA ASP A 103 9.89 0.52 2.59
C ASP A 103 8.36 0.42 2.58
N GLY A 104 7.76 0.41 3.78
CA GLY A 104 6.31 0.24 3.94
C GLY A 104 5.50 1.46 3.50
N ALA A 105 6.10 2.66 3.52
CA ALA A 105 5.45 3.88 3.05
C ALA A 105 5.32 3.86 1.52
N ARG A 106 6.39 3.55 0.80
CA ARG A 106 6.35 3.42 -0.67
C ARG A 106 5.44 2.29 -1.11
N LEU A 107 5.54 1.12 -0.50
CA LEU A 107 4.66 -0.01 -0.78
C LEU A 107 3.19 0.35 -0.56
N THR A 108 2.89 1.15 0.47
CA THR A 108 1.52 1.62 0.73
C THR A 108 0.97 2.50 -0.39
N LEU A 109 1.77 3.36 -1.01
CA LEU A 109 1.34 4.16 -2.17
C LEU A 109 0.97 3.26 -3.35
N TRP A 110 1.85 2.32 -3.70
CA TRP A 110 1.63 1.38 -4.79
C TRP A 110 0.38 0.52 -4.58
N ARG A 111 0.29 -0.18 -3.43
CA ARG A 111 -0.83 -1.10 -3.18
C ARG A 111 -2.17 -0.37 -3.04
N THR A 112 -2.19 0.86 -2.50
CA THR A 112 -3.43 1.63 -2.34
C THR A 112 -3.95 2.08 -3.70
N ALA A 113 -3.09 2.61 -4.55
CA ALA A 113 -3.46 3.00 -5.90
C ALA A 113 -3.90 1.80 -6.75
N ALA A 114 -3.20 0.68 -6.66
CA ALA A 114 -3.55 -0.54 -7.38
C ALA A 114 -4.91 -1.10 -6.94
N ALA A 115 -5.21 -1.13 -5.63
CA ALA A 115 -6.52 -1.58 -5.13
C ALA A 115 -7.66 -0.67 -5.59
N SER A 116 -7.45 0.66 -5.60
CA SER A 116 -8.41 1.63 -6.12
C SER A 116 -8.68 1.42 -7.62
N ALA A 117 -7.62 1.23 -8.41
CA ALA A 117 -7.76 0.98 -9.85
C ALA A 117 -8.42 -0.38 -10.15
N LEU A 118 -8.14 -1.41 -9.34
CA LEU A 118 -8.82 -2.71 -9.43
C LEU A 118 -10.35 -2.54 -9.26
N ALA A 119 -10.76 -1.79 -8.24
CA ALA A 119 -12.18 -1.50 -8.02
C ALA A 119 -12.78 -0.69 -9.18
N SER A 120 -12.07 0.31 -9.69
CA SER A 120 -12.52 1.10 -10.85
C SER A 120 -12.66 0.26 -12.11
N ARG A 121 -11.75 -0.68 -12.37
CA ARG A 121 -11.84 -1.60 -13.51
C ARG A 121 -13.13 -2.44 -13.48
N ALA A 122 -13.60 -2.79 -12.27
CA ALA A 122 -14.81 -3.58 -12.09
C ALA A 122 -16.11 -2.74 -12.10
N MET A 123 -16.05 -1.47 -11.72
CA MET A 123 -17.25 -0.66 -11.44
C MET A 123 -17.41 0.56 -12.34
N ALA A 124 -16.35 1.07 -12.95
CA ALA A 124 -16.43 2.23 -13.82
C ALA A 124 -16.99 1.87 -15.20
N ARG A 125 -17.54 2.86 -15.89
CA ARG A 125 -17.91 2.68 -17.30
C ARG A 125 -16.65 2.37 -18.13
N PRO A 126 -16.70 1.43 -19.08
CA PRO A 126 -15.54 1.05 -19.89
C PRO A 126 -14.96 2.21 -20.74
N ASP A 127 -15.80 3.19 -21.11
CA ASP A 127 -15.48 4.36 -21.90
C ASP A 127 -15.06 5.59 -21.09
N ALA A 128 -14.91 5.45 -19.77
CA ALA A 128 -14.55 6.55 -18.89
C ALA A 128 -13.15 7.09 -19.25
N SER A 129 -13.11 8.33 -19.79
CA SER A 129 -11.88 8.97 -20.29
C SER A 129 -11.43 10.16 -19.43
N ARG A 130 -12.23 10.58 -18.46
CA ARG A 130 -11.92 11.71 -17.57
C ARG A 130 -11.79 11.26 -16.14
N LEU A 131 -10.75 11.72 -15.45
CA LEU A 131 -10.51 11.47 -14.04
C LEU A 131 -10.44 12.78 -13.28
N LEU A 132 -11.30 12.94 -12.27
CA LEU A 132 -11.17 14.01 -11.29
C LEU A 132 -10.44 13.48 -10.07
N MET A 133 -9.29 14.07 -9.76
CA MET A 133 -8.51 13.79 -8.55
C MET A 133 -8.76 14.89 -7.52
N VAL A 134 -9.36 14.53 -6.39
CA VAL A 134 -9.57 15.43 -5.26
C VAL A 134 -8.46 15.22 -4.24
N GLY A 135 -7.54 16.18 -4.16
CA GLY A 135 -6.32 16.11 -3.37
C GLY A 135 -5.06 15.92 -4.21
N ALA A 136 -3.99 16.66 -3.88
CA ALA A 136 -2.71 16.64 -4.57
C ALA A 136 -1.57 16.07 -3.70
N GLY A 137 -1.90 15.20 -2.73
CA GLY A 137 -0.92 14.56 -1.85
C GLY A 137 -0.05 13.51 -2.56
N ALA A 138 0.89 12.90 -1.82
CA ALA A 138 1.84 11.94 -2.36
C ALA A 138 1.18 10.74 -3.09
N LEU A 139 -0.03 10.36 -2.70
CA LEU A 139 -0.77 9.25 -3.32
C LEU A 139 -1.37 9.62 -4.68
N SER A 140 -1.67 10.90 -4.95
CA SER A 140 -2.42 11.32 -6.14
C SER A 140 -1.79 10.87 -7.45
N ARG A 141 -0.46 11.02 -7.60
CA ARG A 141 0.27 10.60 -8.80
C ARG A 141 0.20 9.08 -9.05
N PHE A 142 0.21 8.29 -7.97
CA PHE A 142 0.07 6.83 -8.05
C PHE A 142 -1.35 6.44 -8.46
N LEU A 143 -2.37 7.11 -7.90
CA LEU A 143 -3.78 6.90 -8.28
C LEU A 143 -3.99 7.20 -9.76
N VAL A 144 -3.52 8.37 -10.25
CA VAL A 144 -3.64 8.72 -11.66
C VAL A 144 -2.99 7.65 -12.56
N ALA A 145 -1.75 7.25 -12.25
CA ALA A 145 -1.05 6.24 -13.02
C ALA A 145 -1.76 4.87 -13.00
N ALA A 146 -2.26 4.46 -11.82
CA ALA A 146 -2.98 3.20 -11.67
C ALA A 146 -4.31 3.19 -12.45
N HIS A 147 -5.12 4.25 -12.37
CA HIS A 147 -6.38 4.33 -13.10
C HIS A 147 -6.17 4.38 -14.63
N ARG A 148 -5.13 5.09 -15.10
CA ARG A 148 -4.75 5.09 -16.51
C ARG A 148 -4.27 3.73 -17.03
N SER A 149 -3.83 2.84 -16.15
CA SER A 149 -3.42 1.49 -16.56
C SER A 149 -4.59 0.53 -16.79
N VAL A 150 -5.80 0.88 -16.35
CA VAL A 150 -6.99 0.00 -16.41
C VAL A 150 -8.19 0.63 -17.13
N LEU A 151 -8.19 1.94 -17.36
CA LEU A 151 -9.24 2.69 -18.03
C LEU A 151 -8.62 3.62 -19.10
N PRO A 152 -9.36 3.98 -20.15
CA PRO A 152 -8.88 4.83 -21.25
C PRO A 152 -8.83 6.32 -20.85
N ILE A 153 -8.23 6.65 -19.69
CA ILE A 153 -8.15 8.01 -19.17
C ILE A 153 -7.20 8.85 -20.01
N THR A 154 -7.72 9.87 -20.67
CA THR A 154 -6.99 10.85 -21.49
C THR A 154 -6.90 12.21 -20.82
N GLU A 155 -7.86 12.56 -19.95
CA GLU A 155 -7.93 13.85 -19.27
C GLU A 155 -7.92 13.65 -17.74
N VAL A 156 -7.08 14.41 -17.04
CA VAL A 156 -7.01 14.40 -15.59
C VAL A 156 -7.15 15.83 -15.07
N ALA A 157 -8.19 16.08 -14.29
CA ALA A 157 -8.36 17.29 -13.52
C ALA A 157 -7.95 17.02 -12.06
N VAL A 158 -7.17 17.94 -11.48
CA VAL A 158 -6.77 17.85 -10.06
C VAL A 158 -7.34 19.05 -9.32
N TRP A 159 -8.07 18.79 -8.25
CA TRP A 159 -8.54 19.83 -7.33
C TRP A 159 -7.87 19.66 -5.98
N ASN A 160 -7.40 20.76 -5.40
CA ASN A 160 -6.82 20.79 -4.06
C ASN A 160 -7.22 22.08 -3.34
N ARG A 161 -7.23 22.05 -2.03
CA ARG A 161 -7.63 23.21 -1.21
C ARG A 161 -6.57 24.33 -1.22
N SER A 162 -5.32 23.98 -1.42
CA SER A 162 -4.16 24.90 -1.44
C SER A 162 -3.32 24.67 -2.68
#